data_3783cb4a024eca3beb4e1fe27257e4d0
#
_entry.id   3783cb4a024eca3beb4e1fe27257e4d0
#
_cell.length_a   1.000
_cell.length_b   1.000
_cell.length_c   1.000
_cell.angle_alpha   90.00
_cell.angle_beta   90.00
_cell.angle_gamma   90.00
#
_symmetry.space_group_name_H-M   'P 1'
#
loop_
_entity.id
_entity.type
_entity.pdbx_description
1 polymer ?
#
loop_
_entity_poly.entity_id
_entity_poly.type
_entity_poly.pdbx_seq_one_letter_code
_entity_poly.pdbx_strand_id
1 'polypeptide(L)'
;MSTYHQLSERIVDILVRKVNSENRHYFRILVAYYFSKVASMMRCNISTQDRGIIPVNLYVLNLLRSGEGKGHSTDIMEREFVAEFKEEFLHYVFPTKANAALVDRAYLLADADIAIAKSGGSVSVAAALPRDELKDIKLTLLEKQFEALGELAFSFDSGTSPAVKQMREKLLLAKAGSMNLELDEIGSNMSSNVDMLNVFLELYDKGLVKQKLIKNTLDNTRSKEIPGETPTNLMMF
;
A
#
# COMPACT_ATOMS: atom_id res chain seq x y z
N MET A 1 -32.49 18.07 2.15
CA MET A 1 -32.29 16.66 1.74
C MET A 1 -30.84 16.30 2.00
N SER A 2 -30.57 15.14 2.61
CA SER A 2 -29.18 14.70 2.85
C SER A 2 -28.50 14.46 1.51
N THR A 3 -27.35 15.10 1.28
CA THR A 3 -26.50 14.92 0.11
C THR A 3 -25.62 13.67 0.21
N TYR A 4 -25.69 12.97 1.34
CA TYR A 4 -24.85 11.80 1.62
C TYR A 4 -25.54 10.50 1.25
N HIS A 5 -24.74 9.50 0.85
CA HIS A 5 -25.24 8.18 0.48
C HIS A 5 -25.87 7.47 1.68
N GLN A 6 -27.07 6.90 1.49
CA GLN A 6 -27.89 6.34 2.57
C GLN A 6 -27.16 5.22 3.37
N LEU A 7 -26.43 4.33 2.70
CA LEU A 7 -25.71 3.27 3.39
C LEU A 7 -24.55 3.81 4.22
N SER A 8 -23.83 4.83 3.73
CA SER A 8 -22.76 5.49 4.50
C SER A 8 -23.33 6.13 5.76
N GLU A 9 -24.50 6.80 5.68
CA GLU A 9 -25.14 7.39 6.85
C GLU A 9 -25.59 6.34 7.88
N ARG A 10 -26.01 5.16 7.45
CA ARG A 10 -26.29 4.04 8.38
C ARG A 10 -25.08 3.64 9.19
N ILE A 11 -23.88 3.56 8.56
CA ILE A 11 -22.64 3.27 9.29
C ILE A 11 -22.32 4.41 10.27
N VAL A 12 -22.47 5.65 9.84
CA VAL A 12 -22.31 6.82 10.71
C VAL A 12 -23.26 6.75 11.91
N ASP A 13 -24.53 6.35 11.72
CA ASP A 13 -25.49 6.19 12.82
C ASP A 13 -25.08 5.08 13.80
N ILE A 14 -24.48 4.02 13.30
CA ILE A 14 -23.93 2.94 14.16
C ILE A 14 -22.75 3.46 14.97
N LEU A 15 -21.82 4.18 14.35
CA LEU A 15 -20.66 4.78 15.04
C LEU A 15 -21.09 5.77 16.11
N VAL A 16 -22.01 6.70 15.79
CA VAL A 16 -22.58 7.64 16.76
C VAL A 16 -23.10 6.92 18.01
N ARG A 17 -23.89 5.85 17.81
CA ARG A 17 -24.45 5.09 18.92
C ARG A 17 -23.42 4.31 19.72
N LYS A 18 -22.48 3.61 19.04
CA LYS A 18 -21.49 2.76 19.70
C LYS A 18 -20.42 3.56 20.43
N VAL A 19 -20.00 4.68 19.87
CA VAL A 19 -18.98 5.57 20.44
C VAL A 19 -19.59 6.54 21.45
N ASN A 20 -20.92 6.71 21.44
CA ASN A 20 -21.63 7.69 22.25
C ASN A 20 -21.10 9.12 22.00
N SER A 21 -20.92 9.49 20.74
CA SER A 21 -20.44 10.80 20.32
C SER A 21 -21.31 11.33 19.19
N GLU A 22 -21.69 12.60 19.26
CA GLU A 22 -22.53 13.26 18.26
C GLU A 22 -21.74 13.84 17.08
N ASN A 23 -20.43 13.64 17.02
CA ASN A 23 -19.56 14.21 15.99
C ASN A 23 -19.70 13.49 14.65
N ARG A 24 -20.86 13.64 14.01
CA ARG A 24 -21.19 13.00 12.72
C ARG A 24 -20.22 13.38 11.60
N HIS A 25 -19.64 14.58 11.63
CA HIS A 25 -18.68 14.99 10.58
C HIS A 25 -17.42 14.14 10.62
N TYR A 26 -16.90 13.89 11.80
CA TYR A 26 -15.77 13.00 11.98
C TYR A 26 -16.07 11.58 11.49
N PHE A 27 -17.21 11.01 11.89
CA PHE A 27 -17.57 9.65 11.47
C PHE A 27 -17.80 9.54 9.95
N ARG A 28 -18.33 10.59 9.29
CA ARG A 28 -18.43 10.62 7.83
C ARG A 28 -17.05 10.57 7.15
N ILE A 29 -16.09 11.32 7.66
CA ILE A 29 -14.73 11.32 7.16
C ILE A 29 -14.07 9.96 7.38
N LEU A 30 -14.25 9.37 8.57
CA LEU A 30 -13.75 8.04 8.88
C LEU A 30 -14.32 6.96 7.94
N VAL A 31 -15.64 6.96 7.74
CA VAL A 31 -16.31 6.04 6.80
C VAL A 31 -15.81 6.24 5.36
N ALA A 32 -15.66 7.49 4.92
CA ALA A 32 -15.12 7.81 3.60
C ALA A 32 -13.70 7.31 3.42
N TYR A 33 -12.86 7.44 4.46
CA TYR A 33 -11.49 6.91 4.45
C TYR A 33 -11.48 5.39 4.27
N TYR A 34 -12.24 4.64 5.06
CA TYR A 34 -12.27 3.18 4.95
C TYR A 34 -12.84 2.70 3.61
N PHE A 35 -13.83 3.37 3.05
CA PHE A 35 -14.29 3.06 1.70
C PHE A 35 -13.25 3.37 0.63
N SER A 36 -12.52 4.46 0.76
CA SER A 36 -11.40 4.77 -0.11
C SER A 36 -10.30 3.72 0.00
N LYS A 37 -9.96 3.29 1.22
CA LYS A 37 -8.98 2.23 1.50
C LYS A 37 -9.37 0.93 0.78
N VAL A 38 -10.60 0.44 0.97
CA VAL A 38 -11.09 -0.76 0.30
C VAL A 38 -11.06 -0.62 -1.23
N ALA A 39 -11.60 0.48 -1.76
CA ALA A 39 -11.64 0.74 -3.20
C ALA A 39 -10.25 0.81 -3.82
N SER A 40 -9.31 1.48 -3.16
CA SER A 40 -7.93 1.61 -3.64
C SER A 40 -7.18 0.27 -3.57
N MET A 41 -7.41 -0.55 -2.56
CA MET A 41 -6.83 -1.89 -2.45
C MET A 41 -7.29 -2.79 -3.60
N MET A 42 -8.54 -2.62 -4.05
CA MET A 42 -9.10 -3.30 -5.23
C MET A 42 -8.71 -2.62 -6.55
N ARG A 43 -7.86 -1.58 -6.53
CA ARG A 43 -7.44 -0.81 -7.71
C ARG A 43 -8.62 -0.20 -8.47
N CYS A 44 -9.66 0.24 -7.76
CA CYS A 44 -10.73 1.01 -8.37
C CYS A 44 -10.21 2.37 -8.84
N ASN A 45 -10.67 2.79 -10.00
CA ASN A 45 -10.29 4.06 -10.60
C ASN A 45 -11.53 4.90 -10.93
N ILE A 46 -11.35 6.20 -10.97
CA ILE A 46 -12.38 7.16 -11.39
C ILE A 46 -11.94 7.76 -12.72
N SER A 47 -12.85 7.73 -13.71
CA SER A 47 -12.64 8.43 -14.98
C SER A 47 -13.12 9.88 -14.85
N THR A 48 -12.24 10.82 -15.09
CA THR A 48 -12.50 12.26 -15.07
C THR A 48 -12.30 12.86 -16.44
N GLN A 49 -13.01 13.96 -16.76
CA GLN A 49 -12.90 14.61 -18.07
C GLN A 49 -11.59 15.38 -18.24
N ASP A 50 -11.06 15.92 -17.16
CA ASP A 50 -9.88 16.81 -17.13
C ASP A 50 -8.56 16.06 -16.85
N ARG A 51 -8.58 14.98 -16.04
CA ARG A 51 -7.39 14.26 -15.61
C ARG A 51 -7.28 12.83 -16.13
N GLY A 52 -8.30 12.36 -16.85
CA GLY A 52 -8.37 10.98 -17.32
C GLY A 52 -8.70 10.00 -16.19
N ILE A 53 -8.04 8.85 -16.19
CA ILE A 53 -8.24 7.82 -15.17
C ILE A 53 -7.32 8.12 -13.99
N ILE A 54 -7.92 8.24 -12.79
CA ILE A 54 -7.18 8.45 -11.53
C ILE A 54 -7.57 7.38 -10.51
N PRO A 55 -6.63 6.93 -9.66
CA PRO A 55 -6.95 5.98 -8.59
C PRO A 55 -7.86 6.61 -7.55
N VAL A 56 -8.69 5.78 -6.91
CA VAL A 56 -9.38 6.18 -5.68
C VAL A 56 -8.36 6.24 -4.58
N ASN A 57 -8.18 7.41 -3.97
CA ASN A 57 -7.32 7.62 -2.81
C ASN A 57 -7.86 8.78 -1.96
N LEU A 58 -7.53 8.78 -0.68
CA LEU A 58 -7.97 9.82 0.25
C LEU A 58 -6.90 10.11 1.30
N TYR A 59 -6.57 11.40 1.45
CA TYR A 59 -5.71 11.90 2.52
C TYR A 59 -6.58 12.67 3.52
N VAL A 60 -6.53 12.24 4.76
CA VAL A 60 -7.38 12.76 5.84
C VAL A 60 -6.53 13.23 7.00
N LEU A 61 -6.84 14.42 7.49
CA LEU A 61 -6.32 14.96 8.74
C LEU A 61 -7.50 15.19 9.69
N ASN A 62 -7.54 14.42 10.77
CA ASN A 62 -8.58 14.51 11.79
C ASN A 62 -8.04 15.19 13.04
N LEU A 63 -8.48 16.39 13.32
CA LEU A 63 -8.14 17.12 14.55
C LEU A 63 -9.28 16.96 15.55
N LEU A 64 -9.10 16.05 16.49
CA LEU A 64 -10.08 15.74 17.54
C LEU A 64 -9.48 16.00 18.92
N ARG A 65 -10.35 16.35 19.85
CA ARG A 65 -9.97 16.42 21.27
C ARG A 65 -9.75 15.02 21.81
N SER A 66 -8.87 14.92 22.80
CA SER A 66 -8.72 13.67 23.55
C SER A 66 -10.04 13.24 24.17
N GLY A 67 -10.36 11.96 24.10
CA GLY A 67 -11.62 11.41 24.66
C GLY A 67 -12.83 11.42 23.72
N GLU A 68 -12.74 11.96 22.49
CA GLU A 68 -13.87 11.97 21.53
C GLU A 68 -14.10 10.62 20.82
N GLY A 69 -13.45 9.55 21.29
CA GLY A 69 -13.71 8.18 20.81
C GLY A 69 -12.98 7.79 19.52
N LYS A 70 -11.89 8.49 19.17
CA LYS A 70 -11.07 8.24 17.99
C LYS A 70 -10.65 6.77 17.87
N GLY A 71 -9.88 6.25 18.81
CA GLY A 71 -9.39 4.86 18.77
C GLY A 71 -10.53 3.85 18.77
N HIS A 72 -11.58 4.08 19.57
CA HIS A 72 -12.73 3.17 19.61
C HIS A 72 -13.50 3.13 18.27
N SER A 73 -13.68 4.27 17.60
CA SER A 73 -14.36 4.29 16.29
C SER A 73 -13.52 3.63 15.19
N THR A 74 -12.21 3.78 15.22
CA THR A 74 -11.28 3.09 14.31
C THR A 74 -11.33 1.57 14.55
N ASP A 75 -11.28 1.13 15.81
CA ASP A 75 -11.43 -0.29 16.18
C ASP A 75 -12.75 -0.89 15.67
N ILE A 76 -13.87 -0.17 15.78
CA ILE A 76 -15.15 -0.63 15.25
C ILE A 76 -15.07 -0.80 13.73
N MET A 77 -14.52 0.18 13.02
CA MET A 77 -14.38 0.09 11.56
C MET A 77 -13.52 -1.13 11.17
N GLU A 78 -12.40 -1.35 11.84
CA GLU A 78 -11.49 -2.44 11.49
C GLU A 78 -12.04 -3.82 11.85
N ARG A 79 -12.68 -3.96 13.01
CA ARG A 79 -13.13 -5.28 13.51
C ARG A 79 -14.51 -5.68 13.03
N GLU A 80 -15.37 -4.72 12.68
CA GLU A 80 -16.76 -5.04 12.36
C GLU A 80 -17.12 -4.74 10.88
N PHE A 81 -16.50 -3.74 10.25
CA PHE A 81 -16.87 -3.34 8.90
C PHE A 81 -15.91 -3.83 7.81
N VAL A 82 -14.61 -3.87 8.09
CA VAL A 82 -13.63 -4.26 7.06
C VAL A 82 -12.89 -5.56 7.39
N ALA A 83 -13.18 -6.21 8.52
CA ALA A 83 -12.48 -7.42 8.95
C ALA A 83 -12.56 -8.54 7.91
N GLU A 84 -13.75 -8.88 7.43
CA GLU A 84 -13.94 -9.93 6.42
C GLU A 84 -13.21 -9.59 5.11
N PHE A 85 -13.28 -8.33 4.69
CA PHE A 85 -12.53 -7.87 3.51
C PHE A 85 -11.01 -7.98 3.74
N LYS A 86 -10.51 -7.61 4.91
CA LYS A 86 -9.09 -7.71 5.26
C LYS A 86 -8.61 -9.16 5.16
N GLU A 87 -9.32 -10.09 5.78
CA GLU A 87 -9.02 -11.53 5.75
C GLU A 87 -9.02 -12.07 4.31
N GLU A 88 -10.09 -11.82 3.56
CA GLU A 88 -10.23 -12.26 2.17
C GLU A 88 -9.13 -11.66 1.29
N PHE A 89 -8.83 -10.36 1.47
CA PHE A 89 -7.81 -9.68 0.70
C PHE A 89 -6.41 -10.24 0.97
N LEU A 90 -6.02 -10.38 2.24
CA LEU A 90 -4.68 -10.80 2.62
C LEU A 90 -4.40 -12.27 2.29
N HIS A 91 -5.38 -13.14 2.48
CA HIS A 91 -5.18 -14.59 2.35
C HIS A 91 -5.50 -15.13 0.95
N TYR A 92 -6.36 -14.47 0.17
CA TYR A 92 -6.78 -14.98 -1.13
C TYR A 92 -6.52 -14.01 -2.28
N VAL A 93 -7.03 -12.77 -2.20
CA VAL A 93 -7.00 -11.85 -3.35
C VAL A 93 -5.58 -11.40 -3.67
N PHE A 94 -4.85 -10.92 -2.67
CA PHE A 94 -3.51 -10.37 -2.85
C PHE A 94 -2.49 -11.43 -3.28
N PRO A 95 -2.38 -12.61 -2.64
CA PRO A 95 -1.49 -13.68 -3.08
C PRO A 95 -1.82 -14.19 -4.48
N THR A 96 -3.11 -14.41 -4.78
CA THR A 96 -3.55 -14.87 -6.10
C THR A 96 -3.18 -13.91 -7.22
N LYS A 97 -3.39 -12.61 -6.99
CA LYS A 97 -3.01 -11.55 -7.95
C LYS A 97 -1.50 -11.40 -8.08
N ALA A 98 -0.76 -11.57 -6.98
CA ALA A 98 0.69 -11.51 -6.99
C ALA A 98 1.32 -12.66 -7.79
N ASN A 99 0.79 -13.86 -7.69
CA ASN A 99 1.42 -15.08 -8.20
C ASN A 99 1.83 -14.97 -9.67
N ALA A 100 0.94 -14.55 -10.56
CA ALA A 100 1.26 -14.44 -11.99
C ALA A 100 2.43 -13.47 -12.24
N ALA A 101 2.42 -12.31 -11.58
CA ALA A 101 3.49 -11.32 -11.71
C ALA A 101 4.81 -11.80 -11.08
N LEU A 102 4.75 -12.58 -9.99
CA LEU A 102 5.92 -13.16 -9.36
C LEU A 102 6.58 -14.23 -10.25
N VAL A 103 5.78 -15.06 -10.91
CA VAL A 103 6.29 -16.04 -11.89
C VAL A 103 7.03 -15.33 -13.03
N ASP A 104 6.41 -14.33 -13.66
CA ASP A 104 7.04 -13.52 -14.71
C ASP A 104 8.35 -12.87 -14.22
N ARG A 105 8.33 -12.32 -13.01
CA ARG A 105 9.53 -11.71 -12.42
C ARG A 105 10.61 -12.72 -12.12
N ALA A 106 10.26 -13.94 -11.67
CA ALA A 106 11.20 -15.03 -11.43
C ALA A 106 11.92 -15.45 -12.71
N TYR A 107 11.21 -15.55 -13.84
CA TYR A 107 11.83 -15.81 -15.14
C TYR A 107 12.80 -14.71 -15.55
N LEU A 108 12.42 -13.43 -15.41
CA LEU A 108 13.32 -12.31 -15.73
C LEU A 108 14.60 -12.33 -14.88
N LEU A 109 14.51 -12.68 -13.61
CA LEU A 109 15.67 -12.79 -12.72
C LEU A 109 16.55 -13.99 -13.09
N ALA A 110 15.95 -15.13 -13.42
CA ALA A 110 16.67 -16.31 -13.88
C ALA A 110 17.43 -16.03 -15.20
N ASP A 111 16.77 -15.39 -16.16
CA ASP A 111 17.40 -15.01 -17.44
C ASP A 111 18.55 -14.01 -17.25
N ALA A 112 18.41 -13.06 -16.31
CA ALA A 112 19.47 -12.12 -15.97
C ALA A 112 20.71 -12.84 -15.38
N ASP A 113 20.51 -13.77 -14.44
CA ASP A 113 21.61 -14.54 -13.85
C ASP A 113 22.33 -15.42 -14.91
N ILE A 114 21.57 -16.04 -15.81
CA ILE A 114 22.15 -16.82 -16.93
C ILE A 114 22.95 -15.91 -17.85
N ALA A 115 22.50 -14.72 -18.16
CA ALA A 115 23.22 -13.77 -19.01
C ALA A 115 24.54 -13.30 -18.35
N ILE A 116 24.54 -13.03 -17.05
CA ILE A 116 25.72 -12.68 -16.26
C ILE A 116 26.75 -13.84 -16.27
N ALA A 117 26.29 -15.09 -16.09
CA ALA A 117 27.15 -16.25 -16.14
C ALA A 117 27.83 -16.41 -17.49
N LYS A 118 27.08 -16.24 -18.59
CA LYS A 118 27.61 -16.33 -19.97
C LYS A 118 28.62 -15.21 -20.29
N SER A 119 28.54 -14.06 -19.65
CA SER A 119 29.46 -12.93 -19.83
C SER A 119 30.77 -13.06 -19.01
N GLY A 120 30.97 -14.17 -18.30
CA GLY A 120 32.18 -14.40 -17.47
C GLY A 120 32.13 -13.68 -16.10
N GLY A 121 30.96 -13.16 -15.69
CA GLY A 121 30.74 -12.60 -14.36
C GLY A 121 30.77 -13.71 -13.30
N SER A 122 31.22 -13.36 -12.07
CA SER A 122 31.15 -14.28 -10.92
C SER A 122 29.70 -14.45 -10.51
N VAL A 123 29.07 -15.51 -10.96
CA VAL A 123 27.69 -15.86 -10.55
C VAL A 123 27.75 -17.03 -9.57
N SER A 124 26.89 -17.00 -8.58
CA SER A 124 26.72 -18.12 -7.64
C SER A 124 26.43 -19.42 -8.36
N VAL A 125 26.67 -20.56 -7.70
CA VAL A 125 26.42 -21.93 -8.18
C VAL A 125 25.04 -22.09 -8.86
N ALA A 126 24.08 -21.24 -8.54
CA ALA A 126 22.75 -21.21 -9.16
C ALA A 126 22.75 -21.00 -10.70
N ALA A 127 23.77 -20.38 -11.28
CA ALA A 127 23.83 -20.16 -12.74
C ALA A 127 24.17 -21.40 -13.56
N ALA A 128 24.58 -22.48 -12.91
CA ALA A 128 24.80 -23.78 -13.54
C ALA A 128 23.50 -24.62 -13.62
N LEU A 129 22.42 -24.17 -13.01
CA LEU A 129 21.13 -24.87 -12.99
C LEU A 129 20.33 -24.62 -14.28
N PRO A 130 19.46 -25.56 -14.67
CA PRO A 130 18.46 -25.32 -15.71
C PRO A 130 17.59 -24.07 -15.40
N ARG A 131 17.16 -23.40 -16.46
CA ARG A 131 16.38 -22.16 -16.37
C ARG A 131 15.14 -22.27 -15.47
N ASP A 132 14.44 -23.42 -15.57
CA ASP A 132 13.21 -23.64 -14.80
C ASP A 132 13.50 -23.86 -13.31
N GLU A 133 14.55 -24.59 -12.97
CA GLU A 133 14.98 -24.77 -11.58
C GLU A 133 15.42 -23.42 -10.96
N LEU A 134 16.17 -22.63 -11.72
CA LEU A 134 16.57 -21.30 -11.27
C LEU A 134 15.36 -20.37 -11.08
N LYS A 135 14.39 -20.43 -11.98
CA LYS A 135 13.10 -19.72 -11.86
C LYS A 135 12.37 -20.15 -10.58
N ASP A 136 12.29 -21.45 -10.26
CA ASP A 136 11.60 -21.95 -9.07
C ASP A 136 12.27 -21.47 -7.77
N ILE A 137 13.59 -21.43 -7.73
CA ILE A 137 14.35 -20.85 -6.62
C ILE A 137 14.03 -19.35 -6.46
N LYS A 138 14.03 -18.58 -7.57
CA LYS A 138 13.71 -17.16 -7.54
C LYS A 138 12.26 -16.91 -7.12
N LEU A 139 11.31 -17.72 -7.59
CA LEU A 139 9.91 -17.64 -7.24
C LEU A 139 9.72 -17.85 -5.74
N THR A 140 10.28 -18.91 -5.18
CA THR A 140 10.20 -19.18 -3.73
C THR A 140 10.75 -18.02 -2.88
N LEU A 141 11.83 -17.39 -3.32
CA LEU A 141 12.37 -16.21 -2.63
C LEU A 141 11.43 -14.99 -2.70
N LEU A 142 10.82 -14.77 -3.87
CA LEU A 142 9.86 -13.69 -4.05
C LEU A 142 8.59 -13.92 -3.20
N GLU A 143 8.05 -15.14 -3.21
CA GLU A 143 6.87 -15.53 -2.42
C GLU A 143 7.11 -15.27 -0.92
N LYS A 144 8.24 -15.72 -0.37
CA LYS A 144 8.61 -15.42 1.02
C LYS A 144 8.68 -13.94 1.34
N GLN A 145 9.15 -13.11 0.39
CA GLN A 145 9.17 -11.66 0.56
C GLN A 145 7.76 -11.04 0.57
N PHE A 146 6.81 -11.65 -0.14
CA PHE A 146 5.41 -11.22 -0.12
C PHE A 146 4.69 -11.68 1.15
N GLU A 147 4.90 -12.92 1.58
CA GLU A 147 4.38 -13.44 2.84
C GLU A 147 4.86 -12.62 4.04
N ALA A 148 6.11 -12.14 4.02
CA ALA A 148 6.67 -11.29 5.06
C ALA A 148 5.99 -9.91 5.17
N LEU A 149 5.18 -9.50 4.19
CA LEU A 149 4.38 -8.28 4.32
C LEU A 149 3.30 -8.41 5.38
N GLY A 150 2.67 -9.57 5.48
CA GLY A 150 1.60 -9.82 6.44
C GLY A 150 0.56 -8.69 6.46
N GLU A 151 0.19 -8.25 7.65
CA GLU A 151 -0.78 -7.18 7.84
C GLU A 151 -0.33 -5.81 7.30
N LEU A 152 0.97 -5.58 7.12
CA LEU A 152 1.49 -4.34 6.54
C LEU A 152 0.98 -4.11 5.11
N ALA A 153 0.58 -5.16 4.40
CA ALA A 153 -0.08 -5.04 3.09
C ALA A 153 -1.48 -4.42 3.19
N PHE A 154 -2.09 -4.40 4.39
CA PHE A 154 -3.39 -3.77 4.62
C PHE A 154 -3.24 -2.33 5.14
N SER A 155 -2.44 -2.10 6.17
CA SER A 155 -2.07 -0.77 6.68
C SER A 155 -0.82 -0.82 7.54
N PHE A 156 -0.18 0.34 7.73
CA PHE A 156 0.96 0.51 8.59
C PHE A 156 0.96 1.92 9.20
N ASP A 157 1.56 2.06 10.38
CA ASP A 157 1.59 3.29 11.17
C ASP A 157 2.93 4.04 11.12
N SER A 158 3.98 3.36 10.68
CA SER A 158 5.33 3.92 10.67
C SER A 158 6.19 3.25 9.59
N GLY A 159 7.28 3.89 9.24
CA GLY A 159 8.22 3.32 8.28
C GLY A 159 9.30 4.30 7.85
N THR A 160 10.32 3.79 7.19
CA THR A 160 11.34 4.61 6.55
C THR A 160 11.03 4.82 5.07
N SER A 161 11.48 5.91 4.49
CA SER A 161 11.31 6.18 3.05
C SER A 161 11.77 5.01 2.15
N PRO A 162 12.89 4.32 2.40
CA PRO A 162 13.25 3.12 1.64
C PRO A 162 12.24 1.98 1.79
N ALA A 163 11.72 1.72 2.99
CA ALA A 163 10.74 0.66 3.22
C ALA A 163 9.42 0.93 2.48
N VAL A 164 8.94 2.18 2.49
CA VAL A 164 7.76 2.61 1.72
C VAL A 164 7.95 2.36 0.21
N LYS A 165 9.14 2.67 -0.32
CA LYS A 165 9.46 2.41 -1.72
C LYS A 165 9.52 0.92 -2.06
N GLN A 166 10.07 0.08 -1.17
CA GLN A 166 10.05 -1.38 -1.32
C GLN A 166 8.63 -1.94 -1.28
N MET A 167 7.79 -1.43 -0.37
CA MET A 167 6.38 -1.80 -0.32
C MET A 167 5.68 -1.44 -1.63
N ARG A 168 5.89 -0.23 -2.14
CA ARG A 168 5.34 0.21 -3.43
C ARG A 168 5.73 -0.72 -4.56
N GLU A 169 7.01 -1.14 -4.64
CA GLU A 169 7.48 -2.08 -5.65
C GLU A 169 6.68 -3.40 -5.61
N LYS A 170 6.47 -3.96 -4.42
CA LYS A 170 5.70 -5.19 -4.24
C LYS A 170 4.24 -5.03 -4.68
N LEU A 171 3.59 -3.92 -4.30
CA LEU A 171 2.22 -3.61 -4.73
C LEU A 171 2.09 -3.41 -6.25
N LEU A 172 3.12 -2.88 -6.90
CA LEU A 172 3.18 -2.76 -8.35
C LEU A 172 3.33 -4.12 -9.03
N LEU A 173 4.19 -4.99 -8.50
CA LEU A 173 4.36 -6.36 -8.98
C LEU A 173 3.06 -7.15 -8.86
N ALA A 174 2.40 -7.08 -7.71
CA ALA A 174 1.13 -7.74 -7.48
C ALA A 174 -0.03 -7.19 -8.33
N LYS A 175 0.09 -5.95 -8.82
CA LYS A 175 -1.02 -5.23 -9.47
C LYS A 175 -2.28 -5.18 -8.61
N ALA A 176 -2.14 -5.24 -7.32
CA ALA A 176 -3.20 -5.21 -6.31
C ALA A 176 -2.71 -4.47 -5.06
N GLY A 177 -3.65 -4.08 -4.20
CA GLY A 177 -3.35 -3.37 -2.98
C GLY A 177 -3.03 -1.89 -3.17
N SER A 178 -2.98 -1.18 -2.08
CA SER A 178 -2.64 0.24 -1.97
C SER A 178 -1.74 0.46 -0.77
N MET A 179 -1.05 1.59 -0.71
CA MET A 179 -0.32 1.99 0.49
C MET A 179 -1.26 2.75 1.41
N ASN A 180 -1.47 2.24 2.62
CA ASN A 180 -2.36 2.85 3.60
C ASN A 180 -1.56 3.18 4.86
N LEU A 181 -1.28 4.46 5.06
CA LEU A 181 -0.57 4.99 6.22
C LEU A 181 -1.57 5.56 7.21
N GLU A 182 -1.58 5.04 8.42
CA GLU A 182 -2.49 5.44 9.50
C GLU A 182 -1.67 5.89 10.71
N LEU A 183 -1.45 7.21 10.81
CA LEU A 183 -0.65 7.79 11.89
C LEU A 183 -1.54 8.15 13.07
N ASP A 184 -1.30 7.51 14.19
CA ASP A 184 -1.84 7.94 15.47
C ASP A 184 -0.85 8.94 16.12
N GLU A 185 -1.37 9.98 16.77
CA GLU A 185 -0.60 11.02 17.45
C GLU A 185 0.41 11.77 16.55
N ILE A 186 -0.09 12.67 15.71
CA ILE A 186 0.73 13.52 14.83
C ILE A 186 1.88 14.20 15.59
N GLY A 187 1.65 14.63 16.82
CA GLY A 187 2.62 15.42 17.59
C GLY A 187 3.93 14.69 17.91
N SER A 188 3.87 13.41 18.26
CA SER A 188 5.04 12.60 18.62
C SER A 188 5.71 11.95 17.42
N ASN A 189 4.94 11.58 16.40
CA ASN A 189 5.40 10.78 15.27
C ASN A 189 5.86 11.63 14.07
N MET A 190 5.43 12.88 13.96
CA MET A 190 5.69 13.69 12.77
C MET A 190 7.18 14.05 12.59
N SER A 191 7.90 14.31 13.66
CA SER A 191 9.33 14.67 13.58
C SER A 191 10.22 13.51 13.12
N SER A 192 9.85 12.27 13.41
CA SER A 192 10.56 11.06 13.00
C SER A 192 10.17 10.55 11.61
N ASN A 193 9.04 10.99 11.06
CA ASN A 193 8.46 10.47 9.84
C ASN A 193 8.37 11.47 8.67
N VAL A 194 9.03 12.64 8.76
CA VAL A 194 8.96 13.70 7.72
C VAL A 194 9.36 13.17 6.33
N ASP A 195 10.41 12.36 6.25
CA ASP A 195 10.86 11.81 4.96
C ASP A 195 9.84 10.83 4.37
N MET A 196 9.17 10.05 5.20
CA MET A 196 8.10 9.15 4.78
C MET A 196 6.88 9.95 4.30
N LEU A 197 6.47 10.97 5.05
CA LEU A 197 5.37 11.85 4.65
C LEU A 197 5.65 12.55 3.31
N ASN A 198 6.87 12.98 3.06
CA ASN A 198 7.26 13.55 1.77
C ASN A 198 7.06 12.55 0.62
N VAL A 199 7.36 11.26 0.83
CA VAL A 199 7.06 10.22 -0.17
C VAL A 199 5.56 10.09 -0.39
N PHE A 200 4.74 10.12 0.67
CA PHE A 200 3.29 10.08 0.54
C PHE A 200 2.73 11.31 -0.20
N LEU A 201 3.27 12.49 0.04
CA LEU A 201 2.91 13.69 -0.70
C LEU A 201 3.27 13.59 -2.20
N GLU A 202 4.39 12.95 -2.54
CA GLU A 202 4.74 12.68 -3.94
C GLU A 202 3.78 11.67 -4.59
N LEU A 203 3.25 10.71 -3.81
CA LEU A 203 2.33 9.67 -4.27
C LEU A 203 0.87 10.14 -4.36
N TYR A 204 0.55 11.28 -3.77
CA TYR A 204 -0.78 11.85 -3.87
C TYR A 204 -1.16 12.06 -5.35
N ASP A 205 -2.42 11.95 -5.69
CA ASP A 205 -2.99 12.06 -7.03
C ASP A 205 -2.84 10.74 -7.85
N LYS A 206 -1.70 10.48 -8.48
CA LYS A 206 -1.52 9.30 -9.37
C LYS A 206 -0.73 8.13 -8.78
N GLY A 207 -0.23 8.27 -7.57
CA GLY A 207 0.62 7.22 -6.97
C GLY A 207 1.96 7.05 -7.67
N LEU A 208 2.51 8.13 -8.23
CA LEU A 208 3.79 8.14 -8.93
C LEU A 208 4.87 8.77 -8.06
N VAL A 209 6.01 8.09 -7.91
CA VAL A 209 7.22 8.67 -7.30
C VAL A 209 8.04 9.37 -8.37
N LYS A 210 8.41 10.61 -8.13
CA LYS A 210 9.34 11.34 -9.00
C LYS A 210 10.75 10.78 -8.85
N GLN A 211 11.39 10.47 -9.96
CA GLN A 211 12.79 10.05 -9.95
C GLN A 211 13.68 11.23 -9.54
N LYS A 212 14.40 11.08 -8.42
CA LYS A 212 15.41 12.06 -8.01
C LYS A 212 16.72 11.75 -8.70
N LEU A 213 17.32 12.76 -9.38
CA LEU A 213 18.66 12.65 -9.90
C LEU A 213 19.64 12.63 -8.70
N ILE A 214 20.34 11.52 -8.49
CA ILE A 214 21.36 11.39 -7.44
C ILE A 214 22.68 10.99 -8.11
N LYS A 215 23.78 11.55 -7.61
CA LYS A 215 25.14 11.23 -8.07
C LYS A 215 25.39 9.72 -7.90
N ASN A 216 25.77 9.04 -8.99
CA ASN A 216 26.16 7.64 -8.93
C ASN A 216 27.43 7.50 -8.11
N THR A 217 27.37 6.79 -7.00
CA THR A 217 28.55 6.22 -6.33
C THR A 217 28.61 4.74 -6.66
N LEU A 218 29.83 4.19 -6.77
CA LEU A 218 30.08 2.79 -7.15
C LEU A 218 29.32 1.76 -6.27
N ASP A 219 28.94 2.15 -5.05
CA ASP A 219 28.23 1.29 -4.11
C ASP A 219 26.69 1.37 -4.18
N ASN A 220 26.14 2.25 -5.01
CA ASN A 220 24.70 2.48 -5.13
C ASN A 220 24.19 1.98 -6.48
N THR A 221 24.19 0.66 -6.68
CA THR A 221 23.40 0.04 -7.76
C THR A 221 21.91 0.22 -7.42
N ARG A 222 21.33 1.31 -7.87
CA ARG A 222 19.90 1.55 -7.72
C ARG A 222 19.13 0.49 -8.51
N SER A 223 18.32 -0.26 -7.79
CA SER A 223 17.18 -0.89 -8.43
C SER A 223 16.37 0.22 -9.11
N LYS A 224 16.23 0.15 -10.43
CA LYS A 224 15.36 1.06 -11.18
C LYS A 224 13.98 0.94 -10.57
N GLU A 225 13.42 2.04 -10.09
CA GLU A 225 12.04 2.03 -9.59
C GLU A 225 11.13 1.52 -10.69
N ILE A 226 10.27 0.57 -10.35
CA ILE A 226 9.30 0.02 -11.31
C ILE A 226 8.32 1.14 -11.64
N PRO A 227 8.12 1.46 -12.93
CA PRO A 227 7.15 2.45 -13.32
C PRO A 227 5.72 1.93 -13.05
N GLY A 228 4.85 2.81 -12.63
CA GLY A 228 3.44 2.48 -12.40
C GLY A 228 2.79 3.31 -11.32
N GLU A 229 1.47 3.28 -11.29
CA GLU A 229 0.63 4.00 -10.34
C GLU A 229 0.31 3.10 -9.14
N THR A 230 0.50 3.61 -7.93
CA THR A 230 0.15 2.92 -6.68
C THR A 230 -0.80 3.81 -5.90
N PRO A 231 -2.07 3.41 -5.74
CA PRO A 231 -2.99 4.17 -4.88
C PRO A 231 -2.44 4.29 -3.47
N THR A 232 -2.66 5.45 -2.86
CA THR A 232 -2.20 5.72 -1.50
C THR A 232 -3.28 6.39 -0.69
N ASN A 233 -3.46 5.96 0.54
CA ASN A 233 -4.33 6.62 1.52
C ASN A 233 -3.50 7.03 2.72
N LEU A 234 -3.88 8.15 3.30
CA LEU A 234 -3.25 8.70 4.49
C LEU A 234 -4.33 9.13 5.47
N MET A 235 -4.28 8.60 6.67
CA MET A 235 -5.10 9.05 7.79
C MET A 235 -4.20 9.47 8.94
N MET A 236 -4.39 10.69 9.42
CA MET A 236 -3.64 11.28 10.53
C MET A 236 -4.61 11.79 11.59
N PHE A 237 -4.26 11.57 12.85
CA PHE A 237 -5.02 12.02 14.01
C PHE A 237 -4.24 12.91 14.93
#